data_a81ded5d534c53ed913752aeaccb393b
#
_entry.id   a81ded5d534c53ed913752aeaccb393b
#
_cell.length_a   1.000
_cell.length_b   1.000
_cell.length_c   1.000
_cell.angle_alpha   90.00
_cell.angle_beta   90.00
_cell.angle_gamma   90.00
#
_symmetry.space_group_name_H-M   'P 1'
#
loop_
_entity.id
_entity.type
_entity.pdbx_description
1 polymer ?
#
loop_
_entity_poly.entity_id
_entity_poly.type
_entity_poly.pdbx_seq_one_letter_code
_entity_poly.pdbx_strand_id
1 'polypeptide(L)'
;FTTPQISSLGGGGGGGGGPPPPPPPPRDLISSLMTTIAVIDNGICNLRSVTKALEAVGALPRVVRTPAELTGSSAAGLVLPGVGALRDCVGALRTARLDDSVRGWIAEDRPFLGVCLGMQALFDHSEEGDVKGLGVFAGSVVRFQRPPELKIPHMGWNTLRFRQSGSPLAAGLAPEGEAVYFVHSFYCAPADPSLVLAECDYGGAFTAAIGQGRVFATQFHPEKSQAKGLQIYRNFAALAAA
;
A
#
# COMPACT_ATOMS: atom_id res chain seq x y z
N PHE A 1 27.27 -56.93 -46.36
CA PHE A 1 28.21 -55.89 -45.87
C PHE A 1 27.99 -55.74 -44.38
N THR A 2 29.02 -56.06 -43.60
CA THR A 2 29.14 -56.30 -42.19
C THR A 2 29.07 -54.99 -41.39
N THR A 3 28.23 -54.94 -40.39
CA THR A 3 28.19 -53.88 -39.38
C THR A 3 29.05 -54.28 -38.16
N PRO A 4 29.92 -53.46 -37.60
CA PRO A 4 30.62 -53.76 -36.36
C PRO A 4 29.77 -53.29 -35.14
N GLN A 5 29.64 -54.18 -34.16
CA GLN A 5 29.16 -53.88 -32.81
C GLN A 5 30.19 -53.07 -32.04
N ILE A 6 29.75 -51.99 -31.38
CA ILE A 6 30.55 -51.28 -30.41
C ILE A 6 30.01 -51.60 -29.00
N SER A 7 30.88 -52.20 -28.23
CA SER A 7 30.67 -52.53 -26.80
C SER A 7 30.49 -51.29 -25.91
N SER A 8 29.45 -51.34 -25.08
CA SER A 8 29.20 -50.38 -24.01
C SER A 8 30.19 -50.55 -22.86
N LEU A 9 30.99 -49.52 -22.60
CA LEU A 9 31.73 -49.39 -21.36
C LEU A 9 30.84 -48.62 -20.37
N GLY A 10 30.49 -49.26 -19.24
CA GLY A 10 29.77 -48.69 -18.12
C GLY A 10 30.63 -47.68 -17.38
N GLY A 11 30.17 -46.41 -17.36
CA GLY A 11 30.70 -45.35 -16.51
C GLY A 11 29.84 -45.23 -15.23
N GLY A 12 30.36 -45.73 -14.10
CA GLY A 12 29.75 -45.51 -12.80
C GLY A 12 29.89 -44.06 -12.36
N GLY A 13 28.82 -43.28 -12.45
CA GLY A 13 28.74 -41.95 -11.88
C GLY A 13 28.37 -42.02 -10.41
N GLY A 14 29.37 -41.91 -9.51
CA GLY A 14 29.15 -41.73 -8.09
C GLY A 14 28.49 -40.38 -7.82
N GLY A 15 27.19 -40.37 -7.60
CA GLY A 15 26.45 -39.21 -7.12
C GLY A 15 26.80 -38.92 -5.66
N GLY A 16 27.73 -37.99 -5.43
CA GLY A 16 27.96 -37.40 -4.12
C GLY A 16 26.74 -36.57 -3.71
N GLY A 17 25.78 -37.17 -3.05
CA GLY A 17 24.70 -36.45 -2.40
C GLY A 17 25.28 -35.63 -1.25
N GLY A 18 25.34 -34.31 -1.42
CA GLY A 18 25.59 -33.41 -0.30
C GLY A 18 24.54 -33.59 0.81
N PRO A 19 24.84 -33.18 2.05
CA PRO A 19 23.87 -33.29 3.13
C PRO A 19 22.57 -32.58 2.74
N PRO A 20 21.41 -33.12 3.13
CA PRO A 20 20.13 -32.47 2.85
C PRO A 20 20.13 -31.06 3.45
N PRO A 21 19.46 -30.09 2.78
CA PRO A 21 19.36 -28.74 3.32
C PRO A 21 18.69 -28.79 4.71
N PRO A 22 19.11 -27.92 5.64
CA PRO A 22 18.51 -27.86 6.95
C PRO A 22 17.00 -27.65 6.84
N PRO A 23 16.18 -28.23 7.74
CA PRO A 23 14.75 -28.01 7.72
C PRO A 23 14.44 -26.52 7.88
N PRO A 24 13.38 -26.00 7.23
CA PRO A 24 12.97 -24.62 7.41
C PRO A 24 12.66 -24.38 8.90
N PRO A 25 13.00 -23.18 9.41
CA PRO A 25 12.72 -22.84 10.80
C PRO A 25 11.22 -22.97 11.10
N PRO A 26 10.84 -23.31 12.34
CA PRO A 26 9.44 -23.39 12.75
C PRO A 26 8.66 -22.12 12.39
N ARG A 27 7.42 -22.25 11.92
CA ARG A 27 6.57 -21.11 11.54
C ARG A 27 6.46 -20.06 12.64
N ASP A 28 6.47 -20.47 13.88
CA ASP A 28 6.35 -19.58 15.05
C ASP A 28 7.60 -18.70 15.25
N LEU A 29 8.79 -19.20 14.94
CA LEU A 29 10.04 -18.42 14.97
C LEU A 29 10.13 -17.43 13.80
N ILE A 30 9.65 -17.80 12.63
CA ILE A 30 9.57 -16.87 11.46
C ILE A 30 8.57 -15.74 11.76
N SER A 31 7.43 -16.08 12.36
CA SER A 31 6.39 -15.10 12.71
C SER A 31 6.87 -14.10 13.77
N SER A 32 7.75 -14.48 14.68
CA SER A 32 8.29 -13.58 15.73
C SER A 32 9.33 -12.58 15.22
N LEU A 33 9.85 -12.78 13.99
CA LEU A 33 10.83 -11.89 13.34
C LEU A 33 10.20 -10.99 12.27
N MET A 34 8.92 -11.21 11.93
CA MET A 34 8.22 -10.45 10.89
C MET A 34 7.47 -9.27 11.50
N THR A 35 7.59 -8.09 10.86
CA THR A 35 6.85 -6.89 11.26
C THR A 35 5.35 -7.11 11.06
N THR A 36 4.57 -7.03 12.13
CA THR A 36 3.12 -7.13 12.07
C THR A 36 2.52 -5.80 11.60
N ILE A 37 1.71 -5.87 10.54
CA ILE A 37 0.99 -4.73 9.97
C ILE A 37 -0.51 -4.98 10.08
N ALA A 38 -1.23 -4.12 10.82
CA ALA A 38 -2.68 -4.16 10.84
C ALA A 38 -3.25 -3.64 9.52
N VAL A 39 -4.27 -4.31 9.00
CA VAL A 39 -5.00 -3.90 7.80
C VAL A 39 -6.46 -3.76 8.16
N ILE A 40 -7.00 -2.55 8.09
CA ILE A 40 -8.42 -2.31 8.39
C ILE A 40 -9.29 -2.94 7.30
N ASP A 41 -10.22 -3.78 7.74
CA ASP A 41 -11.30 -4.29 6.91
C ASP A 41 -12.58 -3.48 7.23
N ASN A 42 -12.87 -2.52 6.37
CA ASN A 42 -14.09 -1.72 6.43
C ASN A 42 -15.24 -2.30 5.57
N GLY A 43 -15.10 -3.56 5.11
CA GLY A 43 -16.12 -4.23 4.29
C GLY A 43 -16.12 -3.81 2.81
N ILE A 44 -15.41 -2.74 2.44
CA ILE A 44 -15.33 -2.17 1.08
C ILE A 44 -13.88 -1.90 0.70
N CYS A 45 -13.06 -2.95 0.67
CA CYS A 45 -11.66 -2.84 0.29
C CYS A 45 -11.18 -4.09 -0.46
N ASN A 46 -10.13 -3.91 -1.25
CA ASN A 46 -9.43 -5.03 -1.89
C ASN A 46 -8.46 -5.69 -0.90
N LEU A 47 -9.01 -6.22 0.20
CA LEU A 47 -8.26 -6.76 1.32
C LEU A 47 -7.24 -7.81 0.88
N ARG A 48 -7.68 -8.75 0.01
CA ARG A 48 -6.82 -9.85 -0.45
C ARG A 48 -5.56 -9.35 -1.17
N SER A 49 -5.68 -8.36 -2.03
CA SER A 49 -4.52 -7.83 -2.77
C SER A 49 -3.56 -7.09 -1.84
N VAL A 50 -4.07 -6.33 -0.86
CA VAL A 50 -3.26 -5.61 0.12
C VAL A 50 -2.51 -6.59 1.04
N THR A 51 -3.20 -7.60 1.59
CA THR A 51 -2.56 -8.60 2.45
C THR A 51 -1.51 -9.41 1.68
N LYS A 52 -1.78 -9.81 0.44
CA LYS A 52 -0.81 -10.50 -0.42
C LYS A 52 0.42 -9.63 -0.75
N ALA A 53 0.23 -8.34 -0.98
CA ALA A 53 1.35 -7.42 -1.21
C ALA A 53 2.24 -7.29 0.05
N LEU A 54 1.65 -7.18 1.23
CA LEU A 54 2.38 -7.18 2.51
C LEU A 54 3.13 -8.49 2.77
N GLU A 55 2.48 -9.65 2.54
CA GLU A 55 3.12 -10.96 2.64
C GLU A 55 4.32 -11.08 1.67
N ALA A 56 4.16 -10.60 0.44
CA ALA A 56 5.21 -10.65 -0.59
C ALA A 56 6.46 -9.82 -0.25
N VAL A 57 6.34 -8.84 0.64
CA VAL A 57 7.47 -8.04 1.12
C VAL A 57 7.98 -8.48 2.49
N GLY A 58 7.48 -9.60 3.02
CA GLY A 58 7.95 -10.19 4.27
C GLY A 58 7.30 -9.61 5.54
N ALA A 59 6.19 -8.87 5.42
CA ALA A 59 5.41 -8.44 6.58
C ALA A 59 4.34 -9.48 6.95
N LEU A 60 3.85 -9.41 8.18
CA LEU A 60 2.75 -10.22 8.68
C LEU A 60 1.46 -9.39 8.74
N PRO A 61 0.56 -9.47 7.75
CA PRO A 61 -0.69 -8.74 7.79
C PRO A 61 -1.66 -9.32 8.83
N ARG A 62 -2.28 -8.45 9.63
CA ARG A 62 -3.35 -8.77 10.57
C ARG A 62 -4.59 -7.96 10.20
N VAL A 63 -5.61 -8.63 9.74
CA VAL A 63 -6.90 -7.99 9.43
C VAL A 63 -7.60 -7.63 10.73
N VAL A 64 -8.05 -6.37 10.82
CA VAL A 64 -8.74 -5.82 12.00
C VAL A 64 -10.05 -5.13 11.59
N ARG A 65 -11.12 -5.38 12.34
CA ARG A 65 -12.47 -4.85 12.11
C ARG A 65 -12.99 -4.04 13.27
N THR A 66 -12.32 -4.09 14.41
CA THR A 66 -12.71 -3.41 15.63
C THR A 66 -11.52 -2.77 16.33
N PRO A 67 -11.73 -1.75 17.18
CA PRO A 67 -10.67 -1.17 18.00
C PRO A 67 -9.96 -2.20 18.89
N ALA A 68 -10.69 -3.17 19.43
CA ALA A 68 -10.14 -4.22 20.29
C ALA A 68 -9.18 -5.12 19.50
N GLU A 69 -9.53 -5.50 18.26
CA GLU A 69 -8.66 -6.27 17.38
C GLU A 69 -7.41 -5.47 17.00
N LEU A 70 -7.53 -4.15 16.74
CA LEU A 70 -6.39 -3.30 16.46
C LEU A 70 -5.43 -3.24 17.65
N THR A 71 -5.95 -2.99 18.85
CA THR A 71 -5.14 -2.95 20.08
C THR A 71 -4.49 -4.31 20.36
N GLY A 72 -5.22 -5.41 20.22
CA GLY A 72 -4.74 -6.77 20.44
C GLY A 72 -3.81 -7.30 19.36
N SER A 73 -3.69 -6.60 18.22
CA SER A 73 -2.87 -7.05 17.09
C SER A 73 -1.36 -6.91 17.34
N SER A 74 -0.94 -6.07 18.30
CA SER A 74 0.46 -5.68 18.53
C SER A 74 1.14 -5.16 17.24
N ALA A 75 0.35 -4.54 16.36
CA ALA A 75 0.86 -4.09 15.08
C ALA A 75 1.80 -2.90 15.21
N ALA A 76 2.89 -2.94 14.45
CA ALA A 76 3.87 -1.87 14.34
C ALA A 76 3.46 -0.81 13.29
N GLY A 77 2.59 -1.17 12.34
CA GLY A 77 2.06 -0.28 11.33
C GLY A 77 0.59 -0.55 11.03
N LEU A 78 -0.11 0.46 10.51
CA LEU A 78 -1.53 0.40 10.17
C LEU A 78 -1.75 0.76 8.70
N VAL A 79 -2.48 -0.07 7.97
CA VAL A 79 -2.92 0.20 6.60
C VAL A 79 -4.42 0.41 6.58
N LEU A 80 -4.87 1.51 5.99
CA LEU A 80 -6.27 1.79 5.69
C LEU A 80 -6.50 1.74 4.18
N PRO A 81 -6.92 0.59 3.63
CA PRO A 81 -7.35 0.51 2.24
C PRO A 81 -8.79 0.98 2.08
N GLY A 82 -9.16 1.38 0.86
CA GLY A 82 -10.55 1.69 0.54
C GLY A 82 -10.78 1.76 -0.96
N VAL A 83 -11.94 1.25 -1.39
CA VAL A 83 -12.45 1.35 -2.77
C VAL A 83 -13.94 1.71 -2.73
N GLY A 84 -14.52 2.14 -3.87
CA GLY A 84 -15.94 2.50 -3.94
C GLY A 84 -16.17 3.98 -3.63
N ALA A 85 -17.18 4.32 -2.83
CA ALA A 85 -17.53 5.69 -2.48
C ALA A 85 -16.98 6.07 -1.08
N LEU A 86 -16.49 7.32 -0.95
CA LEU A 86 -15.92 7.79 0.31
C LEU A 86 -16.95 7.79 1.47
N ARG A 87 -18.21 8.09 1.17
CA ARG A 87 -19.30 8.05 2.16
C ARG A 87 -19.40 6.69 2.85
N ASP A 88 -19.32 5.62 2.06
CA ASP A 88 -19.42 4.25 2.57
C ASP A 88 -18.19 3.88 3.39
N CYS A 89 -17.00 4.26 2.91
CA CYS A 89 -15.74 4.04 3.61
C CYS A 89 -15.73 4.71 5.00
N VAL A 90 -16.03 6.00 5.06
CA VAL A 90 -16.07 6.74 6.33
C VAL A 90 -17.23 6.27 7.22
N GLY A 91 -18.38 5.96 6.62
CA GLY A 91 -19.54 5.41 7.33
C GLY A 91 -19.24 4.08 8.02
N ALA A 92 -18.56 3.17 7.30
CA ALA A 92 -18.13 1.89 7.86
C ALA A 92 -17.10 2.05 9.01
N LEU A 93 -16.13 2.95 8.86
CA LEU A 93 -15.17 3.26 9.93
C LEU A 93 -15.88 3.78 11.20
N ARG A 94 -16.82 4.71 11.05
CA ARG A 94 -17.59 5.25 12.17
C ARG A 94 -18.49 4.20 12.84
N THR A 95 -19.14 3.37 12.04
CA THR A 95 -19.98 2.27 12.56
C THR A 95 -19.15 1.28 13.38
N ALA A 96 -17.93 0.98 12.93
CA ALA A 96 -16.99 0.11 13.63
C ALA A 96 -16.22 0.82 14.76
N ARG A 97 -16.37 2.13 14.95
CA ARG A 97 -15.58 3.00 15.85
C ARG A 97 -14.09 2.98 15.58
N LEU A 98 -13.70 2.65 14.35
CA LEU A 98 -12.30 2.64 13.90
C LEU A 98 -11.82 4.03 13.50
N ASP A 99 -12.71 4.99 13.25
CA ASP A 99 -12.37 6.37 12.93
C ASP A 99 -11.57 7.05 14.04
N ASP A 100 -11.98 6.90 15.31
CA ASP A 100 -11.22 7.40 16.47
C ASP A 100 -9.89 6.67 16.64
N SER A 101 -9.87 5.35 16.39
CA SER A 101 -8.66 4.55 16.46
C SER A 101 -7.62 4.98 15.40
N VAL A 102 -8.07 5.28 14.18
CA VAL A 102 -7.21 5.81 13.12
C VAL A 102 -6.66 7.18 13.49
N ARG A 103 -7.52 8.10 13.97
CA ARG A 103 -7.07 9.43 14.41
C ARG A 103 -6.06 9.35 15.53
N GLY A 104 -6.31 8.51 16.55
CA GLY A 104 -5.38 8.30 17.66
C GLY A 104 -4.04 7.73 17.20
N TRP A 105 -4.06 6.73 16.31
CA TRP A 105 -2.87 6.14 15.72
C TRP A 105 -1.97 7.16 15.01
N ILE A 106 -2.61 8.03 14.21
CA ILE A 106 -1.92 9.09 13.45
C ILE A 106 -1.42 10.20 14.38
N ALA A 107 -2.21 10.59 15.38
CA ALA A 107 -1.80 11.62 16.35
C ALA A 107 -0.58 11.22 17.18
N GLU A 108 -0.34 9.92 17.36
CA GLU A 108 0.85 9.34 17.99
C GLU A 108 2.04 9.21 17.03
N ASP A 109 1.93 9.73 15.81
CA ASP A 109 2.92 9.57 14.71
C ASP A 109 3.37 8.11 14.49
N ARG A 110 2.45 7.18 14.68
CA ARG A 110 2.69 5.76 14.41
C ARG A 110 2.62 5.47 12.92
N PRO A 111 3.41 4.50 12.39
CA PRO A 111 3.44 4.18 10.97
C PRO A 111 2.05 3.92 10.41
N PHE A 112 1.64 4.74 9.45
CA PHE A 112 0.32 4.66 8.81
C PHE A 112 0.45 4.76 7.28
N LEU A 113 -0.33 3.94 6.56
CA LEU A 113 -0.45 3.99 5.11
C LEU A 113 -1.93 3.97 4.69
N GLY A 114 -2.44 5.11 4.19
CA GLY A 114 -3.74 5.19 3.51
C GLY A 114 -3.62 4.82 2.04
N VAL A 115 -4.57 4.04 1.49
CA VAL A 115 -4.58 3.67 0.07
C VAL A 115 -5.90 4.05 -0.57
N CYS A 116 -5.85 4.86 -1.61
CA CYS A 116 -6.97 5.38 -2.40
C CYS A 116 -8.00 6.10 -1.52
N LEU A 117 -9.17 5.53 -1.25
CA LEU A 117 -10.14 6.12 -0.30
C LEU A 117 -9.56 6.25 1.11
N GLY A 118 -8.60 5.41 1.49
CA GLY A 118 -7.88 5.55 2.76
C GLY A 118 -7.05 6.85 2.84
N MET A 119 -6.58 7.38 1.71
CA MET A 119 -5.99 8.72 1.65
C MET A 119 -7.07 9.80 1.74
N GLN A 120 -8.12 9.67 0.94
CA GLN A 120 -9.19 10.66 0.87
C GLN A 120 -9.91 10.83 2.21
N ALA A 121 -10.09 9.72 2.95
CA ALA A 121 -10.72 9.73 4.26
C ALA A 121 -9.99 10.61 5.31
N LEU A 122 -8.70 10.89 5.14
CA LEU A 122 -7.91 11.69 6.09
C LEU A 122 -8.24 13.19 6.07
N PHE A 123 -8.85 13.69 4.98
CA PHE A 123 -9.14 15.11 4.80
C PHE A 123 -10.44 15.54 5.47
N ASP A 124 -10.66 16.87 5.54
CA ASP A 124 -11.83 17.44 6.22
C ASP A 124 -13.14 17.10 5.53
N HIS A 125 -13.15 17.21 4.19
CA HIS A 125 -14.39 17.19 3.40
C HIS A 125 -14.14 16.63 2.00
N SER A 126 -15.17 16.03 1.42
CA SER A 126 -15.18 15.57 0.03
C SER A 126 -16.41 16.09 -0.71
N GLU A 127 -16.19 16.56 -1.93
CA GLU A 127 -17.26 16.87 -2.90
C GLU A 127 -18.01 15.59 -3.34
N GLU A 128 -17.43 14.41 -3.15
CA GLU A 128 -18.11 13.14 -3.41
C GLU A 128 -19.20 12.92 -2.38
N GLY A 129 -20.42 13.31 -2.73
CA GLY A 129 -21.59 13.14 -1.87
C GLY A 129 -21.63 14.03 -0.64
N ASP A 130 -20.87 15.14 -0.60
CA ASP A 130 -20.84 16.11 0.50
C ASP A 130 -20.54 15.43 1.86
N VAL A 131 -19.39 14.75 1.93
CA VAL A 131 -19.03 13.90 3.09
C VAL A 131 -17.91 14.52 3.91
N LYS A 132 -18.09 14.57 5.24
CA LYS A 132 -17.01 14.88 6.16
C LYS A 132 -16.09 13.66 6.30
N GLY A 133 -14.79 13.87 6.07
CA GLY A 133 -13.76 12.88 6.32
C GLY A 133 -13.40 12.74 7.80
N LEU A 134 -12.19 12.29 8.08
CA LEU A 134 -11.67 12.12 9.44
C LEU A 134 -11.07 13.42 10.01
N GLY A 135 -10.80 14.43 9.16
CA GLY A 135 -10.25 15.72 9.60
C GLY A 135 -8.85 15.60 10.21
N VAL A 136 -8.03 14.69 9.70
CA VAL A 136 -6.62 14.55 10.09
C VAL A 136 -5.77 15.63 9.44
N PHE A 137 -6.04 15.90 8.17
CA PHE A 137 -5.35 16.92 7.38
C PHE A 137 -6.33 17.94 6.84
N ALA A 138 -5.99 19.23 6.98
CA ALA A 138 -6.77 20.30 6.41
C ALA A 138 -6.75 20.24 4.89
N GLY A 139 -7.92 20.42 4.27
CA GLY A 139 -8.10 20.38 2.83
C GLY A 139 -9.32 19.58 2.40
N SER A 140 -9.49 19.44 1.10
CA SER A 140 -10.68 18.83 0.52
C SER A 140 -10.33 17.76 -0.50
N VAL A 141 -11.27 16.85 -0.70
CA VAL A 141 -11.27 15.91 -1.82
C VAL A 141 -12.18 16.48 -2.90
N VAL A 142 -11.61 16.80 -4.06
CA VAL A 142 -12.28 17.54 -5.12
C VAL A 142 -12.41 16.70 -6.40
N ARG A 143 -13.45 16.95 -7.17
CA ARG A 143 -13.66 16.26 -8.44
C ARG A 143 -12.71 16.78 -9.51
N PHE A 144 -12.21 15.89 -10.37
CA PHE A 144 -11.49 16.30 -11.56
C PHE A 144 -12.34 17.19 -12.45
N GLN A 145 -11.80 18.37 -12.78
CA GLN A 145 -12.32 19.25 -13.82
C GLN A 145 -11.34 19.15 -14.99
N ARG A 146 -11.72 18.41 -16.02
CA ARG A 146 -10.83 18.08 -17.13
C ARG A 146 -11.44 18.46 -18.48
N PRO A 147 -10.58 18.69 -19.49
CA PRO A 147 -11.06 18.82 -20.86
C PRO A 147 -11.88 17.58 -21.27
N PRO A 148 -12.85 17.73 -22.18
CA PRO A 148 -13.74 16.64 -22.59
C PRO A 148 -13.01 15.40 -23.13
N GLU A 149 -11.77 15.55 -23.59
CA GLU A 149 -10.93 14.50 -24.16
C GLU A 149 -10.42 13.53 -23.09
N LEU A 150 -10.31 13.98 -21.81
CA LEU A 150 -9.87 13.17 -20.71
C LEU A 150 -11.05 12.54 -19.98
N LYS A 151 -11.08 11.22 -19.93
CA LYS A 151 -12.14 10.45 -19.27
C LYS A 151 -12.06 10.56 -17.76
N ILE A 152 -13.21 10.63 -17.10
CA ILE A 152 -13.36 10.46 -15.66
C ILE A 152 -14.19 9.18 -15.46
N PRO A 153 -13.71 8.21 -14.64
CA PRO A 153 -12.52 8.27 -13.76
C PRO A 153 -11.18 8.26 -14.51
N HIS A 154 -10.15 8.87 -13.91
CA HIS A 154 -8.76 8.60 -14.24
C HIS A 154 -8.48 7.12 -13.91
N MET A 155 -8.33 6.31 -14.94
CA MET A 155 -8.16 4.86 -14.81
C MET A 155 -7.00 4.40 -15.69
N GLY A 156 -6.02 3.73 -15.08
CA GLY A 156 -4.87 3.19 -15.77
C GLY A 156 -3.55 3.56 -15.13
N TRP A 157 -2.48 3.32 -15.89
CA TRP A 157 -1.11 3.63 -15.47
C TRP A 157 -0.77 5.08 -15.76
N ASN A 158 -0.16 5.73 -14.79
CA ASN A 158 0.33 7.09 -14.92
C ASN A 158 1.59 7.29 -14.07
N THR A 159 2.35 8.36 -14.34
CA THR A 159 3.71 8.56 -13.83
C THR A 159 3.72 9.51 -12.64
N LEU A 160 4.39 9.08 -11.55
CA LEU A 160 4.61 9.88 -10.36
C LEU A 160 5.77 10.86 -10.54
N ARG A 161 5.65 12.03 -9.92
CA ARG A 161 6.75 12.97 -9.68
C ARG A 161 6.83 13.24 -8.19
N PHE A 162 7.92 12.78 -7.54
CA PHE A 162 8.12 13.01 -6.11
C PHE A 162 8.52 14.46 -5.85
N ARG A 163 7.90 15.07 -4.84
CA ARG A 163 8.14 16.46 -4.39
C ARG A 163 9.02 16.51 -3.14
N GLN A 164 8.96 15.50 -2.30
CA GLN A 164 9.78 15.39 -1.10
C GLN A 164 10.96 14.46 -1.38
N SER A 165 12.17 15.03 -1.47
CA SER A 165 13.39 14.24 -1.56
C SER A 165 13.70 13.58 -0.21
N GLY A 166 14.18 12.32 -0.25
CA GLY A 166 14.57 11.59 0.96
C GLY A 166 13.44 11.00 1.77
N SER A 167 12.18 11.05 1.29
CA SER A 167 11.08 10.38 1.95
C SER A 167 11.32 8.88 2.06
N PRO A 168 11.17 8.26 3.25
CA PRO A 168 11.36 6.83 3.44
C PRO A 168 10.40 6.00 2.56
N LEU A 169 9.19 6.49 2.29
CA LEU A 169 8.25 5.78 1.41
C LEU A 169 8.72 5.73 -0.04
N ALA A 170 9.50 6.70 -0.50
CA ALA A 170 10.02 6.81 -1.86
C ALA A 170 11.40 6.14 -2.04
N ALA A 171 11.97 5.52 -1.00
CA ALA A 171 13.29 4.91 -1.07
C ALA A 171 13.39 3.85 -2.18
N GLY A 172 14.40 3.96 -3.04
CA GLY A 172 14.61 3.05 -4.18
C GLY A 172 13.65 3.25 -5.36
N LEU A 173 12.84 4.31 -5.34
CA LEU A 173 12.03 4.74 -6.47
C LEU A 173 12.70 5.92 -7.18
N ALA A 174 12.54 6.02 -8.51
CA ALA A 174 13.04 7.15 -9.27
C ALA A 174 12.25 8.42 -8.92
N PRO A 175 12.92 9.58 -8.76
CA PRO A 175 12.24 10.86 -8.45
C PRO A 175 11.17 11.23 -9.47
N GLU A 176 11.40 10.89 -10.73
CA GLU A 176 10.48 11.07 -11.85
C GLU A 176 10.40 9.78 -12.68
N GLY A 177 9.21 9.45 -13.14
CA GLY A 177 9.05 8.35 -14.08
C GLY A 177 8.59 7.01 -13.50
N GLU A 178 8.19 6.94 -12.24
CA GLU A 178 7.60 5.71 -11.69
C GLU A 178 6.14 5.57 -12.07
N ALA A 179 5.85 4.57 -12.92
CA ALA A 179 4.48 4.27 -13.32
C ALA A 179 3.74 3.48 -12.24
N VAL A 180 2.54 3.94 -11.88
CA VAL A 180 1.64 3.30 -10.92
C VAL A 180 0.20 3.27 -11.43
N TYR A 181 -0.65 2.44 -10.82
CA TYR A 181 -2.03 2.24 -11.27
C TYR A 181 -3.02 3.10 -10.48
N PHE A 182 -3.81 3.87 -11.20
CA PHE A 182 -4.89 4.72 -10.67
C PHE A 182 -6.27 4.24 -11.09
N VAL A 183 -7.27 4.49 -10.24
CA VAL A 183 -8.70 4.42 -10.57
C VAL A 183 -9.48 5.32 -9.63
N HIS A 184 -9.72 6.59 -10.03
CA HIS A 184 -10.41 7.56 -9.18
C HIS A 184 -11.02 8.70 -9.99
N SER A 185 -12.11 9.29 -9.47
CA SER A 185 -12.79 10.46 -10.04
C SER A 185 -12.55 11.75 -9.24
N PHE A 186 -12.04 11.58 -8.01
CA PHE A 186 -11.74 12.66 -7.07
C PHE A 186 -10.28 12.54 -6.63
N TYR A 187 -9.67 13.63 -6.21
CA TYR A 187 -8.31 13.69 -5.68
C TYR A 187 -8.22 14.65 -4.50
N CYS A 188 -7.22 14.44 -3.64
CA CYS A 188 -6.99 15.29 -2.49
C CYS A 188 -6.32 16.61 -2.88
N ALA A 189 -6.84 17.72 -2.36
CA ALA A 189 -6.28 19.07 -2.43
C ALA A 189 -5.91 19.53 -1.02
N PRO A 190 -4.68 19.22 -0.54
CA PRO A 190 -4.22 19.64 0.77
C PRO A 190 -4.19 21.17 0.89
N ALA A 191 -4.59 21.72 2.05
CA ALA A 191 -4.43 23.15 2.34
C ALA A 191 -2.95 23.52 2.56
N ASP A 192 -2.15 22.60 3.08
CA ASP A 192 -0.70 22.73 3.22
C ASP A 192 0.03 21.97 2.09
N PRO A 193 0.68 22.70 1.15
CA PRO A 193 1.43 22.06 0.06
C PRO A 193 2.62 21.22 0.52
N SER A 194 3.15 21.45 1.72
CA SER A 194 4.27 20.67 2.26
C SER A 194 3.90 19.22 2.53
N LEU A 195 2.61 18.91 2.66
CA LEU A 195 2.08 17.56 2.80
C LEU A 195 2.24 16.72 1.51
N VAL A 196 2.36 17.38 0.34
CA VAL A 196 2.43 16.67 -0.95
C VAL A 196 3.74 15.92 -1.08
N LEU A 197 3.67 14.59 -1.04
CA LEU A 197 4.81 13.70 -1.26
C LEU A 197 5.09 13.50 -2.75
N ALA A 198 4.05 13.25 -3.54
CA ALA A 198 4.15 13.08 -4.97
C ALA A 198 2.93 13.64 -5.69
N GLU A 199 3.15 14.09 -6.90
CA GLU A 199 2.13 14.54 -7.86
C GLU A 199 2.10 13.63 -9.08
N CYS A 200 1.00 13.73 -9.81
CA CYS A 200 0.83 13.13 -11.12
C CYS A 200 0.09 14.12 -12.02
N ASP A 201 0.28 14.05 -13.33
CA ASP A 201 -0.44 14.88 -14.29
C ASP A 201 -1.58 14.11 -14.95
N TYR A 202 -2.77 14.70 -14.91
CA TYR A 202 -3.93 14.20 -15.65
C TYR A 202 -4.77 15.40 -16.17
N GLY A 203 -4.22 16.10 -17.16
CA GLY A 203 -4.73 17.40 -17.66
C GLY A 203 -4.55 18.52 -16.63
N GLY A 204 -3.48 18.47 -15.88
CA GLY A 204 -3.02 19.30 -14.78
C GLY A 204 -2.54 18.45 -13.60
N ALA A 205 -1.62 19.00 -12.83
CA ALA A 205 -1.06 18.32 -11.68
C ALA A 205 -2.12 18.07 -10.59
N PHE A 206 -2.07 16.91 -9.95
CA PHE A 206 -2.87 16.57 -8.78
C PHE A 206 -2.03 15.82 -7.74
N THR A 207 -2.44 15.87 -6.50
CA THR A 207 -1.78 15.16 -5.38
C THR A 207 -1.97 13.66 -5.53
N ALA A 208 -0.90 12.93 -5.82
CA ALA A 208 -0.89 11.48 -5.98
C ALA A 208 -0.49 10.75 -4.70
N ALA A 209 0.28 11.40 -3.81
CA ALA A 209 0.62 10.88 -2.49
C ALA A 209 0.89 12.03 -1.52
N ILE A 210 0.65 11.77 -0.24
CA ILE A 210 0.97 12.66 0.88
C ILE A 210 1.90 11.97 1.87
N GLY A 211 2.66 12.79 2.64
CA GLY A 211 3.52 12.30 3.71
C GLY A 211 3.86 13.36 4.74
N GLN A 212 3.72 12.99 6.01
CA GLN A 212 4.13 13.80 7.16
C GLN A 212 4.55 12.86 8.30
N GLY A 213 5.77 13.04 8.84
CA GLY A 213 6.30 12.15 9.87
C GLY A 213 6.32 10.70 9.40
N ARG A 214 5.64 9.83 10.13
CA ARG A 214 5.48 8.39 9.80
C ARG A 214 4.13 8.07 9.15
N VAL A 215 3.37 9.09 8.76
CA VAL A 215 2.03 8.99 8.16
C VAL A 215 2.12 9.25 6.66
N PHE A 216 1.72 8.29 5.86
CA PHE A 216 1.74 8.34 4.40
C PHE A 216 0.40 7.92 3.82
N ALA A 217 0.06 8.44 2.64
CA ALA A 217 -1.06 7.91 1.90
C ALA A 217 -0.90 8.11 0.39
N THR A 218 -1.50 7.22 -0.41
CA THR A 218 -1.42 7.19 -1.87
C THR A 218 -2.80 7.22 -2.49
N GLN A 219 -3.00 8.00 -3.55
CA GLN A 219 -4.21 7.98 -4.36
C GLN A 219 -4.26 6.78 -5.31
N PHE A 220 -3.08 6.31 -5.73
CA PHE A 220 -2.94 5.10 -6.52
C PHE A 220 -2.99 3.84 -5.66
N HIS A 221 -3.06 2.69 -6.31
CA HIS A 221 -3.09 1.38 -5.68
C HIS A 221 -1.71 0.71 -5.75
N PRO A 222 -0.88 0.76 -4.70
CA PRO A 222 0.42 0.08 -4.71
C PRO A 222 0.27 -1.43 -4.96
N GLU A 223 -0.79 -2.07 -4.41
CA GLU A 223 -1.06 -3.50 -4.59
C GLU A 223 -1.41 -3.89 -6.04
N LYS A 224 -1.65 -2.89 -6.92
CA LYS A 224 -1.87 -3.07 -8.36
C LYS A 224 -0.75 -2.51 -9.21
N SER A 225 0.30 -1.96 -8.60
CA SER A 225 1.39 -1.24 -9.26
C SER A 225 2.67 -2.08 -9.41
N GLN A 226 2.54 -3.40 -9.50
CA GLN A 226 3.62 -4.35 -9.75
C GLN A 226 4.84 -4.14 -8.82
N ALA A 227 6.07 -4.22 -9.35
CA ALA A 227 7.30 -4.12 -8.57
C ALA A 227 7.44 -2.78 -7.82
N LYS A 228 6.96 -1.66 -8.41
CA LYS A 228 7.04 -0.33 -7.81
C LYS A 228 6.08 -0.19 -6.64
N GLY A 229 4.89 -0.76 -6.75
CA GLY A 229 3.95 -0.84 -5.64
C GLY A 229 4.44 -1.74 -4.50
N LEU A 230 5.05 -2.88 -4.82
CA LEU A 230 5.70 -3.72 -3.81
C LEU A 230 6.88 -3.02 -3.13
N GLN A 231 7.63 -2.16 -3.85
CA GLN A 231 8.67 -1.35 -3.23
C GLN A 231 8.10 -0.37 -2.19
N ILE A 232 6.94 0.24 -2.45
CA ILE A 232 6.25 1.11 -1.49
C ILE A 232 5.83 0.32 -0.23
N TYR A 233 5.25 -0.88 -0.39
CA TYR A 233 4.91 -1.73 0.76
C TYR A 233 6.15 -2.18 1.52
N ARG A 234 7.26 -2.48 0.85
CA ARG A 234 8.54 -2.83 1.49
C ARG A 234 9.07 -1.66 2.32
N ASN A 235 9.03 -0.45 1.75
CA ASN A 235 9.46 0.76 2.44
C ASN A 235 8.59 1.05 3.67
N PHE A 236 7.27 0.89 3.54
CA PHE A 236 6.35 1.03 4.66
C PHE A 236 6.58 -0.01 5.75
N ALA A 237 6.80 -1.28 5.39
CA ALA A 237 7.11 -2.33 6.35
C ALA A 237 8.44 -2.08 7.09
N ALA A 238 9.45 -1.58 6.38
CA ALA A 238 10.73 -1.18 6.99
C ALA A 238 10.57 0.01 7.95
N LEU A 239 9.76 1.01 7.57
CA LEU A 239 9.41 2.13 8.45
C LEU A 239 8.69 1.65 9.71
N ALA A 240 7.79 0.69 9.59
CA ALA A 240 7.07 0.14 10.74
C ALA A 240 7.95 -0.71 11.67
N ALA A 241 9.03 -1.30 11.13
CA ALA A 241 9.98 -2.11 11.92
C ALA A 241 11.00 -1.26 12.71
N ALA A 242 11.20 0.01 12.33
CA ALA A 242 12.13 0.96 12.96
C ALA A 242 11.50 1.63 14.19
#